data_6c808a6a6daed758df11c55a44eae992
#
_entry.id   6c808a6a6daed758df11c55a44eae992
#
_cell.length_a   1.000
_cell.length_b   1.000
_cell.length_c   1.000
_cell.angle_alpha   90.00
_cell.angle_beta   90.00
_cell.angle_gamma   90.00
#
_symmetry.space_group_name_H-M   'P 1'
#
loop_
_entity.id
_entity.type
_entity.pdbx_description
1 polymer ?
#
loop_
_entity_poly.entity_id
_entity_poly.type
_entity_poly.pdbx_seq_one_letter_code
_entity_poly.pdbx_strand_id
1 'polypeptide(L)'
;SLKEQAKSERLKTELITNVSHDLRTPLTSIITYTELLKKPDLSDEDRDAYIEIIDRKSKRLKVLIDDLFEASKMASGSVELYKEKVDMVQLLQQALAEHDEAIQKSTLQFRVNTPDKPVFAVVDGQKMWRVFDNLIGNILKYSLENTRVYISVENQGGKINIVFKNITKYELGKDTDELFERFKRGD
;
A
#
# COMPACT_ATOMS: atom_id res chain seq x y z
N SER A 1 10.07 27.84 0.86
CA SER A 1 9.58 28.78 1.88
C SER A 1 9.70 28.17 3.28
N LEU A 2 9.70 28.99 4.35
CA LEU A 2 9.74 28.54 5.75
C LEU A 2 8.62 27.52 6.07
N LYS A 3 7.47 27.65 5.44
CA LYS A 3 6.33 26.70 5.57
C LYS A 3 6.64 25.33 4.95
N GLU A 4 7.34 25.29 3.83
CA GLU A 4 7.71 24.03 3.18
C GLU A 4 8.83 23.31 3.96
N GLN A 5 9.77 24.06 4.53
CA GLN A 5 10.80 23.50 5.41
C GLN A 5 10.19 22.92 6.69
N ALA A 6 9.28 23.65 7.33
CA ALA A 6 8.57 23.19 8.52
C ALA A 6 7.71 21.94 8.23
N LYS A 7 7.04 21.89 7.07
CA LYS A 7 6.28 20.71 6.62
C LYS A 7 7.19 19.51 6.36
N SER A 8 8.33 19.75 5.75
CA SER A 8 9.33 18.68 5.47
C SER A 8 9.95 18.12 6.77
N GLU A 9 10.28 18.97 7.74
CA GLU A 9 10.82 18.52 9.04
C GLU A 9 9.79 17.78 9.88
N ARG A 10 8.54 18.24 9.88
CA ARG A 10 7.43 17.53 10.54
C ARG A 10 7.22 16.15 9.94
N LEU A 11 7.16 16.04 8.61
CA LEU A 11 7.07 14.78 7.89
C LEU A 11 8.22 13.83 8.24
N LYS A 12 9.46 14.33 8.33
CA LYS A 12 10.62 13.52 8.72
C LYS A 12 10.47 12.97 10.14
N THR A 13 10.02 13.79 11.08
CA THR A 13 9.85 13.39 12.49
C THR A 13 8.71 12.39 12.65
N GLU A 14 7.58 12.59 12.00
CA GLU A 14 6.44 11.66 12.01
C GLU A 14 6.80 10.34 11.32
N LEU A 15 7.51 10.38 10.18
CA LEU A 15 8.08 9.19 9.53
C LEU A 15 8.96 8.38 10.49
N ILE A 16 9.92 9.03 11.16
CA ILE A 16 10.84 8.33 12.07
C ILE A 16 10.08 7.69 13.23
N THR A 17 9.13 8.37 13.85
CA THR A 17 8.40 7.89 15.02
C THR A 17 7.45 6.74 14.65
N ASN A 18 6.61 6.94 13.64
CA ASN A 18 5.60 5.95 13.24
C ASN A 18 6.23 4.73 12.57
N VAL A 19 7.27 4.93 11.76
CA VAL A 19 8.02 3.84 11.13
C VAL A 19 8.76 3.01 12.16
N SER A 20 9.40 3.63 13.14
CA SER A 20 10.09 2.92 14.22
C SER A 20 9.13 2.01 14.99
N HIS A 21 7.92 2.46 15.26
CA HIS A 21 6.87 1.64 15.89
C HIS A 21 6.43 0.49 14.98
N ASP A 22 6.17 0.76 13.71
CA ASP A 22 5.68 -0.23 12.75
C ASP A 22 6.74 -1.29 12.38
N LEU A 23 8.03 -0.93 12.43
CA LEU A 23 9.14 -1.87 12.27
C LEU A 23 9.35 -2.74 13.52
N ARG A 24 9.15 -2.18 14.71
CA ARG A 24 9.34 -2.88 15.98
C ARG A 24 8.38 -4.05 16.16
N THR A 25 7.12 -3.90 15.76
CA THR A 25 6.08 -4.93 15.93
C THR A 25 6.44 -6.26 15.26
N PRO A 26 6.72 -6.34 13.93
CA PRO A 26 7.12 -7.58 13.29
C PRO A 26 8.49 -8.08 13.80
N LEU A 27 9.42 -7.19 14.11
CA LEU A 27 10.72 -7.57 14.64
C LEU A 27 10.60 -8.24 16.01
N THR A 28 9.77 -7.72 16.90
CA THR A 28 9.50 -8.33 18.22
C THR A 28 8.90 -9.72 18.06
N SER A 29 7.97 -9.91 17.11
CA SER A 29 7.41 -11.25 16.81
C SER A 29 8.50 -12.21 16.33
N ILE A 30 9.38 -11.79 15.43
CA ILE A 30 10.49 -12.61 14.92
C ILE A 30 11.37 -13.06 16.08
N ILE A 31 11.78 -12.15 16.96
CA ILE A 31 12.59 -12.46 18.13
C ILE A 31 11.89 -13.46 19.04
N THR A 32 10.61 -13.21 19.37
CA THR A 32 9.81 -14.08 20.24
C THR A 32 9.73 -15.51 19.71
N TYR A 33 9.37 -15.68 18.44
CA TYR A 33 9.24 -17.02 17.84
C TYR A 33 10.59 -17.70 17.62
N THR A 34 11.66 -16.94 17.40
CA THR A 34 13.03 -17.47 17.37
C THR A 34 13.44 -18.01 18.75
N GLU A 35 13.10 -17.33 19.85
CA GLU A 35 13.34 -17.83 21.20
C GLU A 35 12.49 -19.08 21.52
N LEU A 36 11.24 -19.12 21.06
CA LEU A 36 10.39 -20.31 21.21
C LEU A 36 10.96 -21.52 20.49
N LEU A 37 11.57 -21.33 19.30
CA LEU A 37 12.21 -22.41 18.54
C LEU A 37 13.40 -23.06 19.27
N LYS A 38 14.01 -22.40 20.23
CA LYS A 38 15.12 -22.95 21.03
C LYS A 38 14.69 -23.89 22.14
N LYS A 39 13.39 -24.03 22.39
CA LYS A 39 12.87 -24.96 23.40
C LYS A 39 13.14 -26.42 23.01
N PRO A 40 13.63 -27.27 23.93
CA PRO A 40 14.04 -28.64 23.60
C PRO A 40 12.88 -29.57 23.26
N ASP A 41 11.70 -29.35 23.84
CA ASP A 41 10.53 -30.26 23.72
C ASP A 41 9.46 -29.71 22.76
N LEU A 42 9.88 -29.06 21.70
CA LEU A 42 8.98 -28.50 20.70
C LEU A 42 8.52 -29.60 19.73
N SER A 43 7.21 -29.70 19.50
CA SER A 43 6.65 -30.58 18.45
C SER A 43 7.06 -30.10 17.06
N ASP A 44 7.11 -31.00 16.08
CA ASP A 44 7.43 -30.63 14.70
C ASP A 44 6.36 -29.69 14.13
N GLU A 45 5.09 -29.88 14.47
CA GLU A 45 3.97 -29.01 14.07
C GLU A 45 4.13 -27.59 14.61
N ASP A 46 4.51 -27.44 15.89
CA ASP A 46 4.76 -26.11 16.48
C ASP A 46 6.01 -25.47 15.85
N ARG A 47 7.03 -26.27 15.58
CA ARG A 47 8.26 -25.81 14.92
C ARG A 47 7.96 -25.21 13.55
N ASP A 48 7.22 -25.95 12.72
CA ASP A 48 6.83 -25.52 11.37
C ASP A 48 5.95 -24.28 11.43
N ALA A 49 4.99 -24.24 12.34
CA ALA A 49 4.12 -23.05 12.56
C ALA A 49 4.93 -21.81 12.94
N TYR A 50 5.92 -21.94 13.83
CA TYR A 50 6.76 -20.80 14.24
C TYR A 50 7.67 -20.32 13.11
N ILE A 51 8.23 -21.23 12.31
CA ILE A 51 9.02 -20.88 11.12
C ILE A 51 8.16 -20.10 10.12
N GLU A 52 6.93 -20.52 9.87
CA GLU A 52 6.02 -19.84 8.96
C GLU A 52 5.65 -18.44 9.45
N ILE A 53 5.46 -18.27 10.77
CA ILE A 53 5.23 -16.95 11.37
C ILE A 53 6.46 -16.05 11.17
N ILE A 54 7.67 -16.56 11.43
CA ILE A 54 8.91 -15.81 11.26
C ILE A 54 9.06 -15.39 9.79
N ASP A 55 8.86 -16.29 8.85
CA ASP A 55 8.94 -16.00 7.41
C ASP A 55 7.97 -14.87 7.02
N ARG A 56 6.70 -15.00 7.39
CA ARG A 56 5.67 -13.98 7.11
C ARG A 56 6.01 -12.62 7.72
N LYS A 57 6.49 -12.59 8.98
CA LYS A 57 6.86 -11.34 9.65
C LYS A 57 8.13 -10.72 9.05
N SER A 58 9.08 -11.54 8.63
CA SER A 58 10.30 -11.08 7.94
C SER A 58 9.97 -10.46 6.58
N LYS A 59 9.09 -11.08 5.80
CA LYS A 59 8.59 -10.53 4.52
C LYS A 59 7.88 -9.20 4.75
N ARG A 60 7.06 -9.11 5.79
CA ARG A 60 6.39 -7.85 6.16
C ARG A 60 7.39 -6.76 6.54
N LEU A 61 8.40 -7.09 7.34
CA LEU A 61 9.46 -6.16 7.74
C LEU A 61 10.23 -5.64 6.52
N LYS A 62 10.57 -6.53 5.58
CA LYS A 62 11.22 -6.13 4.33
C LYS A 62 10.40 -5.11 3.55
N VAL A 63 9.10 -5.34 3.38
CA VAL A 63 8.20 -4.41 2.68
C VAL A 63 8.17 -3.04 3.37
N LEU A 64 8.11 -3.00 4.71
CA LEU A 64 8.13 -1.75 5.46
C LEU A 64 9.44 -0.98 5.30
N ILE A 65 10.58 -1.68 5.26
CA ILE A 65 11.88 -1.07 5.02
C ILE A 65 11.97 -0.50 3.61
N ASP A 66 11.58 -1.27 2.60
CA ASP A 66 11.58 -0.84 1.19
C ASP A 66 10.70 0.41 1.02
N ASP A 67 9.53 0.41 1.65
CA ASP A 67 8.61 1.54 1.68
C ASP A 67 9.20 2.79 2.34
N LEU A 68 9.94 2.61 3.43
CA LEU A 68 10.63 3.69 4.12
C LEU A 68 11.71 4.32 3.24
N PHE A 69 12.51 3.50 2.55
CA PHE A 69 13.52 3.99 1.62
C PHE A 69 12.90 4.80 0.48
N GLU A 70 11.80 4.34 -0.09
CA GLU A 70 11.09 5.07 -1.15
C GLU A 70 10.53 6.41 -0.64
N ALA A 71 9.88 6.41 0.53
CA ALA A 71 9.36 7.62 1.14
C ALA A 71 10.49 8.63 1.45
N SER A 72 11.65 8.14 1.92
CA SER A 72 12.83 8.97 2.18
C SER A 72 13.37 9.62 0.89
N LYS A 73 13.46 8.86 -0.21
CA LYS A 73 13.86 9.40 -1.52
C LYS A 73 12.89 10.46 -2.03
N MET A 74 11.58 10.24 -1.86
CA MET A 74 10.56 11.23 -2.24
C MET A 74 10.69 12.51 -1.42
N ALA A 75 10.92 12.40 -0.11
CA ALA A 75 11.09 13.55 0.78
C ALA A 75 12.35 14.37 0.48
N SER A 76 13.40 13.73 -0.04
CA SER A 76 14.65 14.39 -0.45
C SER A 76 14.60 14.99 -1.86
N GLY A 77 13.52 14.77 -2.61
CA GLY A 77 13.39 15.21 -4.01
C GLY A 77 14.29 14.45 -5.00
N SER A 78 14.94 13.36 -4.55
CA SER A 78 15.90 12.58 -5.35
C SER A 78 15.26 11.44 -6.15
N VAL A 79 13.96 11.51 -6.45
CA VAL A 79 13.28 10.47 -7.23
C VAL A 79 13.52 10.72 -8.71
N GLU A 80 14.28 9.83 -9.35
CA GLU A 80 14.34 9.76 -10.80
C GLU A 80 13.10 9.03 -11.33
N LEU A 81 12.43 9.65 -12.31
CA LEU A 81 11.27 9.08 -12.99
C LEU A 81 11.68 8.61 -14.39
N TYR A 82 11.52 7.33 -14.63
CA TYR A 82 11.70 6.72 -15.96
C TYR A 82 10.37 6.75 -16.71
N LYS A 83 10.10 7.87 -17.36
CA LYS A 83 8.81 8.10 -18.04
C LYS A 83 8.79 7.44 -19.41
N GLU A 84 7.77 6.65 -19.67
CA GLU A 84 7.49 6.01 -20.94
C GLU A 84 6.00 6.10 -21.29
N LYS A 85 5.64 5.79 -22.52
CA LYS A 85 4.24 5.75 -22.95
C LYS A 85 3.59 4.47 -22.45
N VAL A 86 2.68 4.57 -21.50
CA VAL A 86 2.02 3.44 -20.82
C VAL A 86 0.52 3.47 -21.11
N ASP A 87 -0.06 2.31 -21.43
CA ASP A 87 -1.51 2.14 -21.46
C ASP A 87 -2.04 1.99 -20.03
N MET A 88 -2.74 3.02 -19.56
CA MET A 88 -3.23 3.10 -18.19
C MET A 88 -4.34 2.10 -17.90
N VAL A 89 -5.14 1.71 -18.91
CA VAL A 89 -6.17 0.68 -18.77
C VAL A 89 -5.54 -0.68 -18.58
N GLN A 90 -4.56 -1.03 -19.40
CA GLN A 90 -3.83 -2.29 -19.28
C GLN A 90 -3.09 -2.40 -17.94
N LEU A 91 -2.44 -1.32 -17.50
CA LEU A 91 -1.73 -1.28 -16.23
C LEU A 91 -2.69 -1.49 -15.03
N LEU A 92 -3.86 -0.86 -15.06
CA LEU A 92 -4.88 -1.06 -14.05
C LEU A 92 -5.40 -2.50 -14.03
N GLN A 93 -5.64 -3.09 -15.21
CA GLN A 93 -6.09 -4.48 -15.33
C GLN A 93 -5.05 -5.46 -14.78
N GLN A 94 -3.76 -5.22 -15.03
CA GLN A 94 -2.68 -6.03 -14.45
C GLN A 94 -2.66 -5.93 -12.91
N ALA A 95 -2.79 -4.72 -12.35
CA ALA A 95 -2.84 -4.54 -10.91
C ALA A 95 -4.07 -5.24 -10.27
N LEU A 96 -5.23 -5.19 -10.93
CA LEU A 96 -6.43 -5.91 -10.47
C LEU A 96 -6.25 -7.44 -10.55
N ALA A 97 -5.60 -7.95 -11.59
CA ALA A 97 -5.32 -9.37 -11.76
C ALA A 97 -4.41 -9.94 -10.66
N GLU A 98 -3.41 -9.16 -10.20
CA GLU A 98 -2.56 -9.55 -9.06
C GLU A 98 -3.36 -9.72 -7.75
N HIS A 99 -4.47 -9.01 -7.62
CA HIS A 99 -5.35 -9.08 -6.45
C HIS A 99 -6.59 -9.97 -6.66
N ASP A 100 -6.72 -10.67 -7.79
CA ASP A 100 -7.93 -11.39 -8.17
C ASP A 100 -8.39 -12.39 -7.09
N GLU A 101 -7.48 -13.19 -6.56
CA GLU A 101 -7.81 -14.16 -5.50
C GLU A 101 -8.37 -13.48 -4.23
N ALA A 102 -7.77 -12.35 -3.82
CA ALA A 102 -8.21 -11.60 -2.65
C ALA A 102 -9.56 -10.90 -2.92
N ILE A 103 -9.76 -10.39 -4.14
CA ILE A 103 -11.02 -9.79 -4.58
C ILE A 103 -12.13 -10.85 -4.55
N GLN A 104 -11.91 -12.03 -5.11
CA GLN A 104 -12.86 -13.15 -5.13
C GLN A 104 -13.25 -13.64 -3.74
N LYS A 105 -12.29 -13.67 -2.81
CA LYS A 105 -12.53 -14.06 -1.41
C LYS A 105 -13.19 -12.96 -0.59
N SER A 106 -13.19 -11.72 -1.05
CA SER A 106 -13.82 -10.60 -0.37
C SER A 106 -15.33 -10.57 -0.57
N THR A 107 -16.04 -9.87 0.30
CA THR A 107 -17.46 -9.57 0.14
C THR A 107 -17.73 -8.31 -0.68
N LEU A 108 -16.68 -7.69 -1.24
CA LEU A 108 -16.75 -6.45 -1.99
C LEU A 108 -17.21 -6.70 -3.43
N GLN A 109 -18.01 -5.79 -3.94
CA GLN A 109 -18.47 -5.82 -5.33
C GLN A 109 -17.72 -4.78 -6.16
N PHE A 110 -16.70 -5.24 -6.88
CA PHE A 110 -15.92 -4.37 -7.77
C PHE A 110 -16.68 -4.05 -9.05
N ARG A 111 -16.79 -2.76 -9.36
CA ARG A 111 -17.37 -2.19 -10.57
C ARG A 111 -16.29 -1.38 -11.29
N VAL A 112 -15.69 -1.98 -12.31
CA VAL A 112 -14.61 -1.37 -13.08
C VAL A 112 -15.17 -0.86 -14.40
N ASN A 113 -15.02 0.43 -14.66
CA ASN A 113 -15.45 1.09 -15.89
C ASN A 113 -14.24 1.70 -16.59
N THR A 114 -13.86 1.13 -17.73
CA THR A 114 -12.75 1.57 -18.54
C THR A 114 -13.21 1.81 -19.98
N PRO A 115 -12.58 2.75 -20.71
CA PRO A 115 -12.83 2.91 -22.14
C PRO A 115 -12.48 1.64 -22.93
N ASP A 116 -13.17 1.39 -24.03
CA ASP A 116 -12.87 0.29 -24.96
C ASP A 116 -11.53 0.50 -25.71
N LYS A 117 -11.06 1.74 -25.77
CA LYS A 117 -9.82 2.10 -26.43
C LYS A 117 -8.69 2.27 -25.40
N PRO A 118 -7.45 1.94 -25.79
CA PRO A 118 -6.28 2.21 -24.95
C PRO A 118 -6.19 3.68 -24.56
N VAL A 119 -5.82 3.94 -23.32
CA VAL A 119 -5.62 5.29 -22.78
C VAL A 119 -4.15 5.45 -22.39
N PHE A 120 -3.38 6.18 -23.20
CA PHE A 120 -1.96 6.32 -22.99
C PHE A 120 -1.61 7.56 -22.19
N ALA A 121 -0.70 7.39 -21.23
CA ALA A 121 -0.03 8.47 -20.51
C ALA A 121 1.48 8.30 -20.56
N VAL A 122 2.22 9.41 -20.40
CA VAL A 122 3.68 9.40 -20.27
C VAL A 122 4.02 9.42 -18.78
N VAL A 123 4.25 8.25 -18.22
CA VAL A 123 4.44 8.04 -16.77
C VAL A 123 5.55 7.01 -16.54
N ASP A 124 6.03 6.93 -15.29
CA ASP A 124 6.81 5.79 -14.82
C ASP A 124 5.86 4.62 -14.50
N GLY A 125 5.85 3.63 -15.37
CA GLY A 125 4.92 2.50 -15.30
C GLY A 125 5.06 1.70 -14.01
N GLN A 126 6.28 1.46 -13.53
CA GLN A 126 6.52 0.72 -12.29
C GLN A 126 5.98 1.47 -11.06
N LYS A 127 6.23 2.78 -10.99
CA LYS A 127 5.73 3.59 -9.88
C LYS A 127 4.22 3.75 -9.92
N MET A 128 3.64 3.89 -11.11
CA MET A 128 2.19 3.98 -11.27
C MET A 128 1.50 2.64 -10.93
N TRP A 129 2.08 1.53 -11.35
CA TRP A 129 1.58 0.20 -10.94
C TRP A 129 1.57 0.06 -9.41
N ARG A 130 2.62 0.50 -8.75
CA ARG A 130 2.71 0.48 -7.28
C ARG A 130 1.65 1.37 -6.60
N VAL A 131 1.27 2.49 -7.23
CA VAL A 131 0.14 3.31 -6.77
C VAL A 131 -1.17 2.51 -6.83
N PHE A 132 -1.43 1.83 -7.94
CA PHE A 132 -2.63 1.00 -8.08
C PHE A 132 -2.64 -0.18 -7.11
N ASP A 133 -1.52 -0.88 -6.98
CA ASP A 133 -1.35 -1.98 -6.02
C ASP A 133 -1.65 -1.53 -4.58
N ASN A 134 -1.08 -0.42 -4.15
CA ASN A 134 -1.34 0.15 -2.83
C ASN A 134 -2.81 0.56 -2.64
N LEU A 135 -3.45 1.18 -3.64
CA LEU A 135 -4.84 1.60 -3.55
C LEU A 135 -5.78 0.39 -3.48
N ILE A 136 -5.58 -0.63 -4.31
CA ILE A 136 -6.38 -1.85 -4.31
C ILE A 136 -6.20 -2.60 -2.98
N GLY A 137 -4.96 -2.73 -2.52
CA GLY A 137 -4.65 -3.34 -1.21
C GLY A 137 -5.32 -2.62 -0.04
N ASN A 138 -5.33 -1.29 -0.05
CA ASN A 138 -6.02 -0.49 0.95
C ASN A 138 -7.54 -0.67 0.89
N ILE A 139 -8.11 -0.71 -0.30
CA ILE A 139 -9.54 -0.98 -0.50
C ILE A 139 -9.91 -2.33 0.09
N LEU A 140 -9.17 -3.39 -0.22
CA LEU A 140 -9.43 -4.74 0.30
C LEU A 140 -9.33 -4.81 1.83
N LYS A 141 -8.42 -4.03 2.42
CA LYS A 141 -8.17 -4.05 3.86
C LYS A 141 -9.15 -3.20 4.67
N TYR A 142 -9.53 -2.04 4.15
CA TYR A 142 -10.24 -1.02 4.92
C TYR A 142 -11.68 -0.77 4.50
N SER A 143 -12.15 -1.37 3.39
CA SER A 143 -13.53 -1.20 2.97
C SER A 143 -14.51 -1.92 3.89
N LEU A 144 -15.67 -1.32 4.06
CA LEU A 144 -16.79 -1.95 4.75
C LEU A 144 -17.29 -3.16 3.96
N GLU A 145 -17.53 -4.27 4.65
CA GLU A 145 -18.00 -5.51 4.03
C GLU A 145 -19.35 -5.33 3.33
N ASN A 146 -19.58 -6.13 2.27
CA ASN A 146 -20.80 -6.11 1.46
C ASN A 146 -21.09 -4.77 0.78
N THR A 147 -20.04 -3.97 0.51
CA THR A 147 -20.18 -2.69 -0.21
C THR A 147 -19.60 -2.76 -1.62
N ARG A 148 -19.88 -1.72 -2.40
CA ARG A 148 -19.40 -1.59 -3.77
C ARG A 148 -18.10 -0.79 -3.81
N VAL A 149 -17.20 -1.22 -4.70
CA VAL A 149 -15.99 -0.49 -5.07
C VAL A 149 -16.11 -0.07 -6.52
N TYR A 150 -15.97 1.21 -6.79
CA TYR A 150 -16.02 1.75 -8.14
C TYR A 150 -14.63 2.19 -8.56
N ILE A 151 -14.17 1.70 -9.69
CA ILE A 151 -12.90 2.10 -10.30
C ILE A 151 -13.21 2.55 -11.72
N SER A 152 -12.81 3.75 -12.10
CA SER A 152 -13.01 4.25 -13.46
C SER A 152 -11.76 4.91 -14.02
N VAL A 153 -11.58 4.76 -15.33
CA VAL A 153 -10.59 5.47 -16.12
C VAL A 153 -11.32 6.30 -17.15
N GLU A 154 -11.11 7.61 -17.14
CA GLU A 154 -11.74 8.56 -18.05
C GLU A 154 -10.68 9.45 -18.70
N ASN A 155 -10.84 9.70 -20.00
CA ASN A 155 -10.05 10.70 -20.71
C ASN A 155 -10.91 11.91 -21.01
N GLN A 156 -10.68 13.00 -20.30
CA GLN A 156 -11.42 14.25 -20.45
C GLN A 156 -10.46 15.37 -20.89
N GLY A 157 -10.59 15.80 -22.15
CA GLY A 157 -9.84 16.95 -22.67
C GLY A 157 -8.31 16.84 -22.58
N GLY A 158 -7.78 15.63 -22.79
CA GLY A 158 -6.32 15.37 -22.72
C GLY A 158 -5.80 15.10 -21.31
N LYS A 159 -6.68 15.10 -20.29
CA LYS A 159 -6.38 14.66 -18.93
C LYS A 159 -6.98 13.29 -18.69
N ILE A 160 -6.21 12.40 -18.10
CA ILE A 160 -6.66 11.07 -17.70
C ILE A 160 -7.01 11.12 -16.22
N ASN A 161 -8.28 10.86 -15.92
CA ASN A 161 -8.78 10.74 -14.56
C ASN A 161 -8.93 9.26 -14.22
N ILE A 162 -8.30 8.82 -13.15
CA ILE A 162 -8.46 7.48 -12.61
C ILE A 162 -9.03 7.64 -11.21
N VAL A 163 -10.21 7.07 -11.00
CA VAL A 163 -10.98 7.27 -9.78
C VAL A 163 -11.21 5.95 -9.09
N PHE A 164 -10.88 5.89 -7.80
CA PHE A 164 -11.19 4.78 -6.90
C PHE A 164 -12.17 5.28 -5.84
N LYS A 165 -13.32 4.61 -5.70
CA LYS A 165 -14.34 4.94 -4.71
C LYS A 165 -14.71 3.69 -3.92
N ASN A 166 -14.62 3.78 -2.60
CA ASN A 166 -15.02 2.71 -1.69
C ASN A 166 -15.65 3.32 -0.42
N ILE A 167 -16.36 2.50 0.34
CA ILE A 167 -16.88 2.86 1.66
C ILE A 167 -15.95 2.23 2.69
N THR A 168 -15.42 3.02 3.60
CA THR A 168 -14.50 2.56 4.63
C THR A 168 -15.22 2.12 5.90
N LYS A 169 -14.58 1.23 6.66
CA LYS A 169 -15.06 0.78 7.98
C LYS A 169 -14.96 1.87 9.05
N TYR A 170 -14.12 2.86 8.83
CA TYR A 170 -13.79 3.92 9.79
C TYR A 170 -14.19 5.27 9.21
N GLU A 171 -14.67 6.16 10.08
CA GLU A 171 -14.85 7.55 9.71
C GLU A 171 -13.49 8.17 9.35
N LEU A 172 -13.40 8.65 8.13
CA LEU A 172 -12.25 9.45 7.71
C LEU A 172 -12.40 10.83 8.36
N GLY A 173 -11.41 11.25 9.15
CA GLY A 173 -11.39 12.58 9.76
C GLY A 173 -11.60 13.68 8.71
N LYS A 174 -12.03 14.85 9.14
CA LYS A 174 -12.34 15.98 8.25
C LYS A 174 -11.13 16.53 7.49
N ASP A 175 -9.93 16.13 7.86
CA ASP A 175 -8.68 16.60 7.26
C ASP A 175 -8.18 15.57 6.25
N THR A 176 -8.56 15.78 4.99
CA THR A 176 -8.19 14.88 3.86
C THR A 176 -6.69 14.87 3.60
N ASP A 177 -5.94 15.88 4.02
CA ASP A 177 -4.48 15.90 3.90
C ASP A 177 -3.81 14.86 4.81
N GLU A 178 -4.46 14.49 5.91
CA GLU A 178 -3.97 13.43 6.82
C GLU A 178 -4.08 12.02 6.24
N LEU A 179 -5.02 11.77 5.33
CA LEU A 179 -5.22 10.46 4.69
C LEU A 179 -4.07 10.04 3.78
N PHE A 180 -3.36 10.99 3.23
CA PHE A 180 -2.20 10.74 2.37
C PHE A 180 -0.89 10.59 3.16
N GLU A 181 -0.93 10.77 4.48
CA GLU A 181 0.19 10.49 5.35
C GLU A 181 0.21 8.99 5.66
N ARG A 182 1.14 8.27 5.05
CA ARG A 182 1.26 6.80 5.00
C ARG A 182 1.29 6.10 6.35
N PHE A 183 1.56 6.83 7.43
CA PHE A 183 1.79 6.32 8.77
C PHE A 183 0.80 6.84 9.80
N LYS A 184 -0.22 7.60 9.40
CA LYS A 184 -1.32 7.94 10.31
C LYS A 184 -2.35 6.81 10.26
N ARG A 185 -2.56 6.20 11.41
CA ARG A 185 -3.70 5.31 11.66
C ARG A 185 -4.86 6.19 12.13
N GLY A 186 -6.03 6.00 11.53
CA GLY A 186 -7.25 6.40 12.22
C GLY A 186 -7.37 5.56 13.49
N ASP A 187 -7.50 6.19 14.63
CA ASP A 187 -7.82 5.56 15.90
C ASP A 187 -9.20 4.88 15.83
#